data_867b0d1abb480c56c163322eedccb689
#
_entry.id   867b0d1abb480c56c163322eedccb689
#
_cell.length_a   1.000
_cell.length_b   1.000
_cell.length_c   1.000
_cell.angle_alpha   90.00
_cell.angle_beta   90.00
_cell.angle_gamma   90.00
#
_symmetry.space_group_name_H-M   'P 1'
#
loop_
_entity.id
_entity.type
_entity.pdbx_description
1 polymer ?
#
loop_
_entity_poly.entity_id
_entity_poly.type
_entity_poly.pdbx_seq_one_letter_code
_entity_poly.pdbx_strand_id
1 'polypeptide(L)'
;MDRLGFIDFNTRLSPENSGKAASYATAIQILDEVLKHQSVIKIHGRSLYDIKDVAVIQEVLELVKVEVGKMRKSQPNIFDYGKPNQKSYPLNNFCSAALKSLITYVQYEKDVELADRIVAEEKNPNTISEKLLTHFDITKEGEDVVSRAKRRKGQDYFRRMILTNYDGRCALTGIDIPQLLIASHIIPWEDKSHMKERLNPCNGICLSALYDKAFDKGLITISPDDYSIQISSALREYETHDYYDKHFGNLPGRKITLPIEHKPDKDFLAYHRDHVFVGI
;
A
#
# COMPACT_ATOMS: atom_id res chain seq x y z
N MET A 1 -16.34 -3.18 -1.36
CA MET A 1 -15.13 -3.31 -2.22
C MET A 1 -15.52 -2.87 -3.61
N ASP A 2 -14.58 -2.35 -4.37
CA ASP A 2 -14.85 -1.97 -5.75
C ASP A 2 -13.69 -2.35 -6.68
N ARG A 3 -13.94 -2.20 -7.98
CA ARG A 3 -12.97 -2.54 -9.02
C ARG A 3 -11.69 -1.69 -8.91
N LEU A 4 -11.82 -0.41 -8.54
CA LEU A 4 -10.67 0.50 -8.46
C LEU A 4 -9.76 0.12 -7.29
N GLY A 5 -10.33 -0.18 -6.12
CA GLY A 5 -9.59 -0.67 -4.96
C GLY A 5 -8.86 -1.98 -5.24
N PHE A 6 -9.50 -2.92 -5.96
CA PHE A 6 -8.84 -4.17 -6.35
C PHE A 6 -7.67 -3.95 -7.34
N ILE A 7 -7.81 -3.02 -8.29
CA ILE A 7 -6.73 -2.65 -9.22
C ILE A 7 -5.58 -2.02 -8.45
N ASP A 8 -5.87 -1.06 -7.58
CA ASP A 8 -4.89 -0.36 -6.76
C ASP A 8 -4.13 -1.33 -5.84
N PHE A 9 -4.86 -2.22 -5.13
CA PHE A 9 -4.27 -3.30 -4.33
C PHE A 9 -3.28 -4.15 -5.14
N ASN A 10 -3.69 -4.62 -6.34
CA ASN A 10 -2.82 -5.45 -7.17
C ASN A 10 -1.64 -4.66 -7.76
N THR A 11 -1.80 -3.36 -8.02
CA THR A 11 -0.71 -2.50 -8.50
C THR A 11 0.36 -2.31 -7.44
N ARG A 12 -0.06 -2.01 -6.20
CA ARG A 12 0.87 -1.78 -5.07
C ARG A 12 1.61 -3.05 -4.62
N LEU A 13 0.94 -4.20 -4.66
CA LEU A 13 1.50 -5.47 -4.18
C LEU A 13 2.19 -6.31 -5.29
N SER A 14 2.18 -5.86 -6.53
CA SER A 14 2.83 -6.54 -7.66
C SER A 14 4.16 -5.88 -8.01
N PRO A 15 5.08 -6.60 -8.68
CA PRO A 15 6.25 -5.97 -9.28
C PRO A 15 5.86 -4.86 -10.25
N GLU A 16 6.67 -3.81 -10.32
CA GLU A 16 6.47 -2.69 -11.24
C GLU A 16 6.28 -3.18 -12.69
N ASN A 17 5.35 -2.54 -13.40
CA ASN A 17 5.05 -2.81 -14.84
C ASN A 17 4.57 -4.24 -15.17
N SER A 18 4.06 -5.00 -14.22
CA SER A 18 3.63 -6.39 -14.47
C SER A 18 2.36 -6.53 -15.33
N GLY A 19 1.59 -5.45 -15.55
CA GLY A 19 0.28 -5.49 -16.23
C GLY A 19 -0.78 -6.38 -15.53
N LYS A 20 -0.43 -6.96 -14.40
CA LYS A 20 -1.20 -7.97 -13.66
C LYS A 20 -2.53 -7.43 -13.17
N ALA A 21 -2.54 -6.21 -12.62
CA ALA A 21 -3.73 -5.59 -12.06
C ALA A 21 -4.86 -5.42 -13.09
N ALA A 22 -4.53 -4.89 -14.28
CA ALA A 22 -5.49 -4.72 -15.37
C ALA A 22 -6.01 -6.06 -15.90
N SER A 23 -5.11 -7.05 -16.07
CA SER A 23 -5.47 -8.40 -16.53
C SER A 23 -6.41 -9.10 -15.55
N TYR A 24 -6.17 -8.95 -14.24
CA TYR A 24 -7.02 -9.54 -13.21
C TYR A 24 -8.40 -8.85 -13.15
N ALA A 25 -8.44 -7.52 -13.27
CA ALA A 25 -9.71 -6.80 -13.33
C ALA A 25 -10.55 -7.22 -14.56
N THR A 26 -9.92 -7.43 -15.71
CA THR A 26 -10.57 -7.97 -16.91
C THR A 26 -11.07 -9.40 -16.67
N ALA A 27 -10.28 -10.25 -16.04
CA ALA A 27 -10.68 -11.62 -15.71
C ALA A 27 -11.93 -11.68 -14.79
N ILE A 28 -12.00 -10.80 -13.77
CA ILE A 28 -13.17 -10.69 -12.90
C ILE A 28 -14.40 -10.23 -13.71
N GLN A 29 -14.24 -9.26 -14.61
CA GLN A 29 -15.34 -8.81 -15.47
C GLN A 29 -15.86 -9.94 -16.38
N ILE A 30 -14.98 -10.76 -16.94
CA ILE A 30 -15.38 -11.94 -17.72
C ILE A 30 -16.17 -12.92 -16.87
N LEU A 31 -15.72 -13.18 -15.64
CA LEU A 31 -16.41 -14.05 -14.71
C LEU A 31 -17.79 -13.50 -14.32
N ASP A 32 -17.91 -12.21 -14.04
CA ASP A 32 -19.19 -11.57 -13.76
C ASP A 32 -20.19 -11.75 -14.92
N GLU A 33 -19.73 -11.66 -16.18
CA GLU A 33 -20.58 -11.88 -17.35
C GLU A 33 -21.05 -13.34 -17.46
N VAL A 34 -20.13 -14.32 -17.36
CA VAL A 34 -20.51 -15.73 -17.52
C VAL A 34 -21.32 -16.27 -16.34
N LEU A 35 -21.08 -15.79 -15.13
CA LEU A 35 -21.78 -16.24 -13.93
C LEU A 35 -23.23 -15.72 -13.84
N LYS A 36 -23.57 -14.63 -14.53
CA LYS A 36 -24.97 -14.15 -14.64
C LYS A 36 -25.93 -15.20 -15.21
N HIS A 37 -25.41 -16.08 -16.05
CA HIS A 37 -26.19 -17.13 -16.73
C HIS A 37 -26.17 -18.46 -15.97
N GLN A 38 -25.57 -18.50 -14.78
CA GLN A 38 -25.48 -19.74 -13.97
C GLN A 38 -26.33 -19.65 -12.72
N SER A 39 -27.14 -20.71 -12.48
CA SER A 39 -27.96 -20.85 -11.26
C SER A 39 -27.20 -21.55 -10.12
N VAL A 40 -25.99 -22.05 -10.36
CA VAL A 40 -25.30 -22.97 -9.44
C VAL A 40 -24.68 -22.27 -8.25
N ILE A 41 -24.31 -20.97 -8.38
CA ILE A 41 -23.70 -20.22 -7.30
C ILE A 41 -24.58 -19.04 -6.89
N LYS A 42 -24.78 -18.88 -5.59
CA LYS A 42 -25.66 -17.85 -4.98
C LYS A 42 -25.08 -16.43 -5.05
N ILE A 43 -24.55 -15.99 -6.20
CA ILE A 43 -24.15 -14.59 -6.38
C ILE A 43 -25.32 -13.65 -6.71
N HIS A 44 -26.50 -14.20 -7.07
CA HIS A 44 -27.75 -13.46 -7.31
C HIS A 44 -27.57 -12.23 -8.23
N GLY A 45 -26.77 -12.32 -9.28
CA GLY A 45 -26.52 -11.24 -10.22
C GLY A 45 -25.63 -10.10 -9.69
N ARG A 46 -25.07 -10.23 -8.47
CA ARG A 46 -24.09 -9.28 -7.93
C ARG A 46 -22.73 -9.45 -8.64
N SER A 47 -21.94 -8.40 -8.67
CA SER A 47 -20.54 -8.51 -9.06
C SER A 47 -19.73 -9.29 -8.02
N LEU A 48 -18.68 -9.98 -8.46
CA LEU A 48 -17.72 -10.63 -7.56
C LEU A 48 -17.04 -9.62 -6.61
N TYR A 49 -16.95 -8.35 -7.00
CA TYR A 49 -16.47 -7.28 -6.12
C TYR A 49 -17.38 -6.99 -4.93
N ASP A 50 -18.68 -7.33 -5.01
CA ASP A 50 -19.64 -7.11 -3.92
C ASP A 50 -19.64 -8.26 -2.91
N ILE A 51 -18.92 -9.35 -3.18
CA ILE A 51 -18.89 -10.55 -2.34
C ILE A 51 -17.76 -10.43 -1.32
N LYS A 52 -18.15 -10.26 -0.04
CA LYS A 52 -17.23 -10.20 1.11
C LYS A 52 -16.98 -11.59 1.76
N ASP A 53 -17.73 -12.59 1.36
CA ASP A 53 -17.59 -13.96 1.87
C ASP A 53 -16.56 -14.72 1.04
N VAL A 54 -15.42 -15.01 1.66
CA VAL A 54 -14.32 -15.76 1.04
C VAL A 54 -14.76 -17.17 0.62
N ALA A 55 -15.67 -17.81 1.36
CA ALA A 55 -16.15 -19.16 1.03
C ALA A 55 -16.88 -19.16 -0.32
N VAL A 56 -17.72 -18.16 -0.58
CA VAL A 56 -18.42 -18.02 -1.86
C VAL A 56 -17.42 -17.80 -3.01
N ILE A 57 -16.38 -16.98 -2.81
CA ILE A 57 -15.36 -16.77 -3.85
C ILE A 57 -14.55 -18.05 -4.08
N GLN A 58 -14.31 -18.86 -3.05
CA GLN A 58 -13.67 -20.19 -3.18
C GLN A 58 -14.55 -21.17 -3.97
N GLU A 59 -15.88 -21.19 -3.74
CA GLU A 59 -16.80 -22.00 -4.54
C GLU A 59 -16.74 -21.61 -6.02
N VAL A 60 -16.71 -20.30 -6.32
CA VAL A 60 -16.52 -19.81 -7.70
C VAL A 60 -15.16 -20.26 -8.27
N LEU A 61 -14.10 -20.24 -7.49
CA LEU A 61 -12.77 -20.69 -7.91
C LEU A 61 -12.77 -22.18 -8.28
N GLU A 62 -13.41 -23.03 -7.48
CA GLU A 62 -13.53 -24.45 -7.78
C GLU A 62 -14.40 -24.71 -9.03
N LEU A 63 -15.53 -24.01 -9.17
CA LEU A 63 -16.33 -24.06 -10.40
C LEU A 63 -15.48 -23.70 -11.62
N VAL A 64 -14.74 -22.58 -11.58
CA VAL A 64 -13.91 -22.14 -12.70
C VAL A 64 -12.86 -23.19 -13.07
N LYS A 65 -12.23 -23.87 -12.09
CA LYS A 65 -11.27 -24.95 -12.36
C LYS A 65 -11.92 -26.11 -13.11
N VAL A 66 -13.12 -26.54 -12.69
CA VAL A 66 -13.88 -27.61 -13.34
C VAL A 66 -14.22 -27.20 -14.78
N GLU A 67 -14.75 -26.01 -14.96
CA GLU A 67 -15.21 -25.53 -16.27
C GLU A 67 -14.06 -25.30 -17.27
N VAL A 68 -12.89 -24.82 -16.78
CA VAL A 68 -11.66 -24.78 -17.59
C VAL A 68 -11.21 -26.17 -17.98
N GLY A 69 -11.37 -27.17 -17.10
CA GLY A 69 -11.12 -28.58 -17.43
C GLY A 69 -12.00 -29.11 -18.56
N LYS A 70 -13.28 -28.77 -18.55
CA LYS A 70 -14.22 -29.08 -19.65
C LYS A 70 -13.83 -28.37 -20.94
N MET A 71 -13.51 -27.08 -20.85
CA MET A 71 -13.08 -26.27 -22.00
C MET A 71 -11.86 -26.86 -22.71
N ARG A 72 -10.86 -27.33 -21.96
CA ARG A 72 -9.66 -27.99 -22.51
C ARG A 72 -9.97 -29.32 -23.24
N LYS A 73 -11.07 -29.96 -22.87
CA LYS A 73 -11.57 -31.20 -23.49
C LYS A 73 -12.61 -30.95 -24.58
N SER A 74 -12.82 -29.67 -24.97
CA SER A 74 -13.84 -29.25 -25.94
C SER A 74 -15.26 -29.68 -25.55
N GLN A 75 -15.54 -29.75 -24.24
CA GLN A 75 -16.85 -30.04 -23.69
C GLN A 75 -17.64 -28.74 -23.42
N PRO A 76 -19.00 -28.77 -23.44
CA PRO A 76 -19.80 -27.61 -23.07
C PRO A 76 -19.43 -27.09 -21.68
N ASN A 77 -19.24 -25.78 -21.55
CA ASN A 77 -18.75 -25.14 -20.35
C ASN A 77 -19.33 -23.71 -20.20
N ILE A 78 -19.18 -23.10 -19.02
CA ILE A 78 -19.74 -21.77 -18.75
C ILE A 78 -19.16 -20.66 -19.64
N PHE A 79 -17.95 -20.81 -20.13
CA PHE A 79 -17.29 -19.81 -20.98
C PHE A 79 -17.79 -19.80 -22.44
N ASP A 80 -18.66 -20.74 -22.80
CA ASP A 80 -19.32 -20.73 -24.10
C ASP A 80 -20.33 -19.57 -24.23
N TYR A 81 -20.79 -19.02 -23.12
CA TYR A 81 -21.65 -17.82 -23.04
C TYR A 81 -20.87 -16.50 -23.14
N GLY A 82 -19.55 -16.54 -23.04
CA GLY A 82 -18.68 -15.35 -23.14
C GLY A 82 -18.38 -14.93 -24.57
N LYS A 83 -17.74 -13.76 -24.72
CA LYS A 83 -17.27 -13.29 -26.02
C LYS A 83 -16.15 -14.20 -26.56
N PRO A 84 -16.18 -14.55 -27.86
CA PRO A 84 -15.20 -15.49 -28.44
C PRO A 84 -13.73 -15.12 -28.23
N ASN A 85 -13.40 -13.82 -28.22
CA ASN A 85 -12.05 -13.30 -28.06
C ASN A 85 -11.53 -13.33 -26.60
N GLN A 86 -12.35 -13.70 -25.63
CA GLN A 86 -11.98 -13.76 -24.21
C GLN A 86 -11.59 -15.17 -23.75
N LYS A 87 -11.68 -16.19 -24.61
CA LYS A 87 -11.38 -17.60 -24.28
C LYS A 87 -9.93 -17.84 -23.80
N SER A 88 -9.00 -16.96 -24.14
CA SER A 88 -7.61 -17.05 -23.67
C SER A 88 -7.47 -16.83 -22.16
N TYR A 89 -8.34 -16.03 -21.53
CA TYR A 89 -8.25 -15.72 -20.10
C TYR A 89 -8.45 -16.97 -19.21
N PRO A 90 -9.55 -17.75 -19.36
CA PRO A 90 -9.69 -18.98 -18.59
C PRO A 90 -8.63 -20.02 -18.94
N LEU A 91 -8.31 -20.23 -20.23
CA LEU A 91 -7.33 -21.22 -20.68
C LEU A 91 -5.92 -20.98 -20.13
N ASN A 92 -5.50 -19.71 -20.03
CA ASN A 92 -4.22 -19.30 -19.46
C ASN A 92 -4.28 -19.08 -17.93
N ASN A 93 -5.32 -19.58 -17.27
CA ASN A 93 -5.54 -19.50 -15.81
C ASN A 93 -5.70 -18.09 -15.24
N PHE A 94 -5.88 -17.03 -16.05
CA PHE A 94 -6.08 -15.67 -15.54
C PHE A 94 -7.31 -15.56 -14.63
N CYS A 95 -8.42 -16.24 -14.96
CA CYS A 95 -9.63 -16.24 -14.14
C CYS A 95 -9.37 -16.85 -12.75
N SER A 96 -8.70 -17.99 -12.68
CA SER A 96 -8.36 -18.63 -11.39
C SER A 96 -7.37 -17.80 -10.57
N ALA A 97 -6.41 -17.16 -11.25
CA ALA A 97 -5.42 -16.30 -10.59
C ALA A 97 -6.07 -15.02 -10.05
N ALA A 98 -7.00 -14.41 -10.81
CA ALA A 98 -7.76 -13.24 -10.39
C ALA A 98 -8.64 -13.53 -9.18
N LEU A 99 -9.33 -14.69 -9.12
CA LEU A 99 -10.13 -15.11 -7.97
C LEU A 99 -9.27 -15.32 -6.72
N LYS A 100 -8.09 -15.95 -6.85
CA LYS A 100 -7.14 -16.07 -5.73
C LYS A 100 -6.70 -14.68 -5.24
N SER A 101 -6.44 -13.76 -6.16
CA SER A 101 -6.10 -12.38 -5.81
C SER A 101 -7.26 -11.65 -5.15
N LEU A 102 -8.51 -11.90 -5.61
CA LEU A 102 -9.71 -11.33 -4.99
C LEU A 102 -9.92 -11.84 -3.57
N ILE A 103 -9.70 -13.12 -3.32
CA ILE A 103 -9.70 -13.69 -1.95
C ILE A 103 -8.67 -12.98 -1.07
N THR A 104 -7.46 -12.79 -1.58
CA THR A 104 -6.40 -12.08 -0.83
C THR A 104 -6.79 -10.63 -0.57
N TYR A 105 -7.42 -9.95 -1.52
CA TYR A 105 -7.91 -8.59 -1.37
C TYR A 105 -9.02 -8.48 -0.31
N VAL A 106 -10.01 -9.39 -0.33
CA VAL A 106 -11.07 -9.44 0.69
C VAL A 106 -10.50 -9.65 2.10
N GLN A 107 -9.52 -10.55 2.21
CA GLN A 107 -8.84 -10.78 3.49
C GLN A 107 -8.05 -9.55 3.94
N TYR A 108 -7.34 -8.89 3.02
CA TYR A 108 -6.61 -7.67 3.30
C TYR A 108 -7.52 -6.52 3.77
N GLU A 109 -8.68 -6.31 3.14
CA GLU A 109 -9.66 -5.30 3.58
C GLU A 109 -10.15 -5.56 5.02
N LYS A 110 -10.34 -6.82 5.40
CA LYS A 110 -10.67 -7.19 6.79
C LYS A 110 -9.50 -6.91 7.76
N ASP A 111 -8.28 -7.21 7.33
CA ASP A 111 -7.08 -6.91 8.11
C ASP A 111 -6.95 -5.39 8.34
N VAL A 112 -7.25 -4.57 7.31
CA VAL A 112 -7.27 -3.10 7.38
C VAL A 112 -8.36 -2.59 8.32
N GLU A 113 -9.59 -3.11 8.22
CA GLU A 113 -10.70 -2.71 9.11
C GLU A 113 -10.36 -2.97 10.60
N LEU A 114 -9.66 -4.08 10.88
CA LEU A 114 -9.22 -4.38 12.25
C LEU A 114 -8.06 -3.48 12.69
N ALA A 115 -7.11 -3.22 11.80
CA ALA A 115 -6.00 -2.31 12.08
C ALA A 115 -6.47 -0.87 12.31
N ASP A 116 -7.46 -0.38 11.55
CA ASP A 116 -8.07 0.94 11.74
C ASP A 116 -8.73 1.05 13.14
N ARG A 117 -9.36 -0.04 13.63
CA ARG A 117 -9.88 -0.08 15.01
C ARG A 117 -8.77 0.00 16.06
N ILE A 118 -7.66 -0.72 15.86
CA ILE A 118 -6.50 -0.65 16.78
C ILE A 118 -6.03 0.81 16.91
N VAL A 119 -5.90 1.53 15.79
CA VAL A 119 -5.44 2.93 15.79
C VAL A 119 -6.47 3.86 16.42
N ALA A 120 -7.76 3.63 16.21
CA ALA A 120 -8.82 4.47 16.76
C ALA A 120 -9.01 4.30 18.29
N GLU A 121 -8.84 3.09 18.81
CA GLU A 121 -9.08 2.75 20.20
C GLU A 121 -7.86 2.98 21.11
N GLU A 122 -6.65 2.85 20.56
CA GLU A 122 -5.41 2.97 21.30
C GLU A 122 -4.85 4.40 21.20
N LYS A 123 -4.35 4.93 22.32
CA LYS A 123 -3.76 6.29 22.38
C LYS A 123 -2.23 6.29 22.40
N ASN A 124 -1.63 5.21 22.87
CA ASN A 124 -0.17 5.12 22.98
C ASN A 124 0.43 4.64 21.64
N PRO A 125 1.26 5.47 20.94
CA PRO A 125 1.83 5.13 19.65
C PRO A 125 2.67 3.84 19.65
N ASN A 126 3.39 3.57 20.75
CA ASN A 126 4.21 2.35 20.87
C ASN A 126 3.32 1.10 20.98
N THR A 127 2.23 1.19 21.75
CA THR A 127 1.25 0.11 21.86
C THR A 127 0.51 -0.11 20.53
N ILE A 128 0.19 0.97 19.79
CA ILE A 128 -0.35 0.88 18.43
C ILE A 128 0.61 0.07 17.55
N SER A 129 1.90 0.43 17.53
CA SER A 129 2.90 -0.26 16.74
C SER A 129 3.00 -1.75 17.09
N GLU A 130 3.09 -2.09 18.37
CA GLU A 130 3.18 -3.48 18.83
C GLU A 130 1.97 -4.32 18.39
N LYS A 131 0.75 -3.78 18.55
CA LYS A 131 -0.49 -4.43 18.12
C LYS A 131 -0.53 -4.62 16.61
N LEU A 132 -0.14 -3.61 15.82
CA LEU A 132 -0.11 -3.68 14.36
C LEU A 132 0.96 -4.67 13.85
N LEU A 133 2.15 -4.67 14.44
CA LEU A 133 3.21 -5.64 14.10
C LEU A 133 2.75 -7.07 14.34
N THR A 134 2.04 -7.30 15.45
CA THR A 134 1.45 -8.61 15.78
C THR A 134 0.34 -8.96 14.80
N HIS A 135 -0.55 -8.03 14.52
CA HIS A 135 -1.69 -8.22 13.61
C HIS A 135 -1.24 -8.60 12.19
N PHE A 136 -0.24 -7.91 11.64
CA PHE A 136 0.31 -8.22 10.32
C PHE A 136 1.36 -9.35 10.34
N ASP A 137 1.69 -9.90 11.52
CA ASP A 137 2.67 -10.98 11.73
C ASP A 137 4.04 -10.66 11.10
N ILE A 138 4.57 -9.47 11.41
CA ILE A 138 5.87 -8.97 10.93
C ILE A 138 6.86 -8.71 12.07
N THR A 139 6.64 -9.38 13.21
CA THR A 139 7.51 -9.31 14.39
C THR A 139 8.86 -10.01 14.20
N LYS A 140 8.97 -10.87 13.20
CA LYS A 140 10.19 -11.61 12.87
C LYS A 140 10.64 -11.34 11.44
N GLU A 141 11.94 -11.23 11.24
CA GLU A 141 12.51 -11.18 9.89
C GLU A 141 12.49 -12.57 9.24
N GLY A 142 12.07 -12.59 7.98
CA GLY A 142 12.13 -13.75 7.11
C GLY A 142 12.34 -13.31 5.67
N GLU A 143 13.15 -14.05 4.92
CA GLU A 143 13.43 -13.72 3.51
C GLU A 143 12.55 -14.51 2.53
N ASP A 144 11.73 -15.41 3.03
CA ASP A 144 10.83 -16.20 2.21
C ASP A 144 9.69 -15.34 1.61
N VAL A 145 8.98 -15.90 0.62
CA VAL A 145 7.91 -15.22 -0.11
C VAL A 145 6.77 -14.77 0.81
N VAL A 146 6.46 -15.56 1.83
CA VAL A 146 5.36 -15.27 2.77
C VAL A 146 5.72 -14.09 3.66
N SER A 147 6.93 -14.07 4.21
CA SER A 147 7.43 -12.99 5.05
C SER A 147 7.50 -11.66 4.27
N ARG A 148 7.93 -11.71 3.00
CA ARG A 148 7.91 -10.53 2.11
C ARG A 148 6.49 -10.03 1.84
N ALA A 149 5.53 -10.92 1.64
CA ALA A 149 4.13 -10.54 1.43
C ALA A 149 3.52 -9.88 2.69
N LYS A 150 3.80 -10.39 3.89
CA LYS A 150 3.37 -9.79 5.15
C LYS A 150 3.96 -8.40 5.35
N ARG A 151 5.27 -8.23 5.13
CA ARG A 151 5.93 -6.92 5.19
C ARG A 151 5.31 -5.91 4.24
N ARG A 152 5.01 -6.29 2.99
CA ARG A 152 4.33 -5.41 2.03
C ARG A 152 2.95 -4.98 2.52
N LYS A 153 2.17 -5.87 3.11
CA LYS A 153 0.88 -5.52 3.71
C LYS A 153 1.05 -4.50 4.84
N GLY A 154 2.02 -4.70 5.74
CA GLY A 154 2.31 -3.76 6.82
C GLY A 154 2.76 -2.38 6.29
N GLN A 155 3.65 -2.35 5.29
CA GLN A 155 4.09 -1.10 4.64
C GLN A 155 2.93 -0.38 3.94
N ASP A 156 2.04 -1.13 3.28
CA ASP A 156 0.85 -0.57 2.64
C ASP A 156 -0.11 0.02 3.68
N TYR A 157 -0.31 -0.66 4.80
CA TYR A 157 -1.11 -0.13 5.90
C TYR A 157 -0.46 1.11 6.53
N PHE A 158 0.85 1.09 6.78
CA PHE A 158 1.59 2.26 7.29
C PHE A 158 1.40 3.47 6.38
N ARG A 159 1.53 3.28 5.05
CA ARG A 159 1.25 4.33 4.08
C ARG A 159 -0.15 4.91 4.25
N ARG A 160 -1.17 4.06 4.32
CA ARG A 160 -2.57 4.48 4.54
C ARG A 160 -2.72 5.29 5.83
N MET A 161 -2.19 4.78 6.93
CA MET A 161 -2.24 5.42 8.24
C MET A 161 -1.59 6.81 8.23
N ILE A 162 -0.38 6.93 7.69
CA ILE A 162 0.32 8.21 7.62
C ILE A 162 -0.39 9.21 6.70
N LEU A 163 -0.83 8.79 5.51
CA LEU A 163 -1.56 9.69 4.62
C LEU A 163 -2.85 10.20 5.26
N THR A 164 -3.58 9.33 5.96
CA THR A 164 -4.80 9.71 6.69
C THR A 164 -4.47 10.71 7.80
N ASN A 165 -3.42 10.48 8.59
CA ASN A 165 -2.99 11.36 9.66
C ASN A 165 -2.62 12.78 9.18
N TYR A 166 -2.13 12.92 7.95
CA TYR A 166 -1.78 14.18 7.29
C TYR A 166 -2.88 14.74 6.35
N ASP A 167 -4.09 14.22 6.41
CA ASP A 167 -5.21 14.62 5.53
C ASP A 167 -4.85 14.55 4.04
N GLY A 168 -4.05 13.55 3.65
CA GLY A 168 -3.60 13.35 2.27
C GLY A 168 -2.75 14.50 1.72
N ARG A 169 -1.98 15.21 2.57
CA ARG A 169 -1.19 16.39 2.18
C ARG A 169 0.27 16.23 2.55
N CYS A 170 1.16 16.67 1.66
CA CYS A 170 2.58 16.76 1.96
C CYS A 170 2.84 17.77 3.08
N ALA A 171 3.55 17.36 4.14
CA ALA A 171 3.89 18.19 5.29
C ALA A 171 4.74 19.43 4.95
N LEU A 172 5.50 19.39 3.85
CA LEU A 172 6.35 20.48 3.40
C LEU A 172 5.69 21.41 2.39
N THR A 173 4.89 20.87 1.47
CA THR A 173 4.39 21.64 0.30
C THR A 173 2.91 21.80 0.26
N GLY A 174 2.14 20.98 1.01
CA GLY A 174 0.69 20.92 0.91
C GLY A 174 0.16 20.23 -0.36
N ILE A 175 1.05 19.66 -1.21
CA ILE A 175 0.61 18.86 -2.37
C ILE A 175 -0.29 17.72 -1.88
N ASP A 176 -1.45 17.57 -2.56
CA ASP A 176 -2.51 16.61 -2.24
C ASP A 176 -2.81 15.63 -3.39
N ILE A 177 -1.85 15.43 -4.30
CA ILE A 177 -1.96 14.46 -5.39
C ILE A 177 -1.51 13.09 -4.86
N PRO A 178 -2.43 12.09 -4.67
CA PRO A 178 -2.11 10.84 -3.99
C PRO A 178 -0.97 10.05 -4.61
N GLN A 179 -0.81 10.14 -5.95
CA GLN A 179 0.25 9.46 -6.70
C GLN A 179 1.65 10.02 -6.44
N LEU A 180 1.73 11.26 -5.94
CA LEU A 180 2.99 11.93 -5.62
C LEU A 180 3.30 11.92 -4.12
N LEU A 181 2.41 11.38 -3.28
CA LEU A 181 2.60 11.34 -1.84
C LEU A 181 3.25 10.02 -1.41
N ILE A 182 4.15 10.09 -0.46
CA ILE A 182 4.86 8.96 0.16
C ILE A 182 4.75 9.09 1.68
N ALA A 183 4.57 7.96 2.35
CA ALA A 183 4.71 7.86 3.80
C ALA A 183 6.19 7.59 4.11
N SER A 184 6.94 8.63 4.33
CA SER A 184 8.36 8.59 4.66
C SER A 184 8.55 8.08 6.08
N HIS A 185 9.39 7.06 6.28
CA HIS A 185 9.81 6.65 7.61
C HIS A 185 10.89 7.60 8.16
N ILE A 186 10.77 8.00 9.42
CA ILE A 186 11.78 8.84 10.09
C ILE A 186 12.98 7.96 10.45
N ILE A 187 12.77 6.88 11.19
CA ILE A 187 13.76 5.81 11.35
C ILE A 187 13.51 4.83 10.21
N PRO A 188 14.52 4.56 9.35
CA PRO A 188 14.34 3.72 8.17
C PRO A 188 13.76 2.35 8.48
N TRP A 189 12.87 1.84 7.62
CA TRP A 189 12.27 0.51 7.74
C TRP A 189 13.31 -0.61 7.87
N GLU A 190 14.45 -0.48 7.20
CA GLU A 190 15.54 -1.44 7.16
C GLU A 190 16.35 -1.50 8.45
N ASP A 191 16.19 -0.52 9.35
CA ASP A 191 16.88 -0.52 10.63
C ASP A 191 16.40 -1.66 11.52
N LYS A 192 17.29 -2.63 11.76
CA LYS A 192 16.99 -3.83 12.54
C LYS A 192 16.93 -3.59 14.04
N SER A 193 17.59 -2.54 14.52
CA SER A 193 17.55 -2.16 15.95
C SER A 193 16.23 -1.51 16.34
N HIS A 194 15.48 -0.98 15.35
CA HIS A 194 14.22 -0.27 15.55
C HIS A 194 13.02 -0.95 14.89
N MET A 195 13.02 -2.28 14.76
CA MET A 195 11.92 -3.03 14.14
C MET A 195 10.54 -2.75 14.78
N LYS A 196 10.53 -2.44 16.08
CA LYS A 196 9.30 -2.10 16.81
C LYS A 196 8.64 -0.81 16.34
N GLU A 197 9.41 0.08 15.71
CA GLU A 197 8.94 1.39 15.26
C GLU A 197 8.42 1.38 13.82
N ARG A 198 8.47 0.25 13.14
CA ARG A 198 8.08 0.12 11.71
C ARG A 198 6.64 0.52 11.43
N LEU A 199 5.72 0.26 12.37
CA LEU A 199 4.31 0.62 12.24
C LEU A 199 3.87 1.65 13.28
N ASN A 200 4.82 2.37 13.89
CA ASN A 200 4.54 3.44 14.82
C ASN A 200 4.02 4.67 14.05
N PRO A 201 2.81 5.19 14.35
CA PRO A 201 2.27 6.35 13.65
C PRO A 201 3.12 7.61 13.81
N CYS A 202 3.92 7.72 14.89
CA CYS A 202 4.85 8.83 15.09
C CYS A 202 6.18 8.68 14.34
N ASN A 203 6.43 7.51 13.70
CA ASN A 203 7.61 7.24 12.87
C ASN A 203 7.40 7.59 11.39
N GLY A 204 6.39 8.39 11.07
CA GLY A 204 6.07 8.69 9.68
C GLY A 204 5.74 10.14 9.40
N ILE A 205 6.11 10.58 8.20
CA ILE A 205 5.79 11.91 7.66
C ILE A 205 5.25 11.76 6.25
N CYS A 206 4.14 12.43 5.92
CA CYS A 206 3.64 12.49 4.55
C CYS A 206 4.45 13.50 3.74
N LEU A 207 5.21 13.04 2.78
CA LEU A 207 6.05 13.85 1.91
C LEU A 207 5.68 13.65 0.43
N SER A 208 5.91 14.67 -0.42
CA SER A 208 5.92 14.46 -1.86
C SER A 208 7.21 13.75 -2.29
N ALA A 209 7.18 13.04 -3.42
CA ALA A 209 8.26 12.17 -3.88
C ALA A 209 9.65 12.85 -3.91
N LEU A 210 9.73 14.14 -4.27
CA LEU A 210 10.99 14.88 -4.24
C LEU A 210 11.54 14.99 -2.82
N TYR A 211 10.70 15.38 -1.86
CA TYR A 211 11.13 15.62 -0.49
C TYR A 211 11.28 14.34 0.33
N ASP A 212 10.50 13.30 0.02
CA ASP A 212 10.76 11.96 0.51
C ASP A 212 12.18 11.50 0.14
N LYS A 213 12.52 11.63 -1.15
CA LYS A 213 13.85 11.25 -1.61
C LYS A 213 14.98 12.10 -0.99
N ALA A 214 14.72 13.41 -0.81
CA ALA A 214 15.69 14.29 -0.15
C ALA A 214 15.86 13.94 1.34
N PHE A 215 14.79 13.58 2.03
CA PHE A 215 14.77 13.14 3.41
C PHE A 215 15.50 11.79 3.58
N ASP A 216 15.12 10.77 2.80
CA ASP A 216 15.77 9.45 2.79
C ASP A 216 17.29 9.51 2.52
N LYS A 217 17.73 10.49 1.73
CA LYS A 217 19.15 10.70 1.39
C LYS A 217 19.87 11.63 2.36
N GLY A 218 19.19 12.07 3.41
CA GLY A 218 19.75 12.97 4.40
C GLY A 218 20.10 14.36 3.86
N LEU A 219 19.53 14.76 2.71
CA LEU A 219 19.71 16.10 2.16
C LEU A 219 18.87 17.15 2.90
N ILE A 220 17.78 16.71 3.52
CA ILE A 220 16.98 17.50 4.44
C ILE A 220 16.73 16.70 5.72
N THR A 221 16.52 17.40 6.83
CA THR A 221 16.02 16.83 8.08
C THR A 221 15.05 17.79 8.75
N ILE A 222 14.39 17.31 9.80
CA ILE A 222 13.44 18.09 10.59
C ILE A 222 13.96 18.17 12.01
N SER A 223 14.09 19.38 12.55
CA SER A 223 14.56 19.62 13.90
C SER A 223 13.61 18.98 14.93
N PRO A 224 14.14 18.21 15.89
CA PRO A 224 13.33 17.67 17.00
C PRO A 224 12.84 18.78 17.96
N ASP A 225 13.47 19.96 17.97
CA ASP A 225 13.15 21.00 18.92
C ASP A 225 11.82 21.69 18.57
N ASP A 226 11.67 22.10 17.31
CA ASP A 226 10.57 22.96 16.86
C ASP A 226 9.91 22.55 15.54
N TYR A 227 10.29 21.40 14.97
CA TYR A 227 9.82 20.88 13.67
C TYR A 227 10.20 21.76 12.47
N SER A 228 11.27 22.57 12.59
CA SER A 228 11.81 23.33 11.46
C SER A 228 12.66 22.46 10.54
N ILE A 229 12.67 22.83 9.26
CA ILE A 229 13.41 22.11 8.23
C ILE A 229 14.87 22.58 8.26
N GLN A 230 15.81 21.64 8.22
CA GLN A 230 17.23 21.89 8.03
C GLN A 230 17.66 21.25 6.72
N ILE A 231 18.55 21.91 5.98
CA ILE A 231 19.11 21.40 4.72
C ILE A 231 20.60 21.10 4.88
N SER A 232 21.04 20.06 4.21
CA SER A 232 22.42 19.61 4.21
C SER A 232 23.35 20.62 3.52
N SER A 233 24.56 20.79 4.06
CA SER A 233 25.63 21.53 3.40
C SER A 233 26.02 20.93 2.04
N ALA A 234 25.75 19.67 1.78
CA ALA A 234 25.94 19.04 0.47
C ALA A 234 25.09 19.66 -0.65
N LEU A 235 24.02 20.40 -0.31
CA LEU A 235 23.22 21.12 -1.30
C LEU A 235 23.82 22.49 -1.70
N ARG A 236 24.85 22.98 -1.01
CA ARG A 236 25.47 24.31 -1.30
C ARG A 236 26.06 24.39 -2.70
N GLU A 237 26.59 23.30 -3.23
CA GLU A 237 27.13 23.26 -4.58
C GLU A 237 26.10 23.55 -5.67
N TYR A 238 24.81 23.46 -5.33
CA TYR A 238 23.68 23.68 -6.24
C TYR A 238 23.00 25.05 -6.07
N GLU A 239 23.45 25.89 -5.12
CA GLU A 239 22.84 27.19 -4.78
C GLU A 239 22.76 28.16 -5.94
N THR A 240 23.63 28.03 -6.94
CA THR A 240 23.64 28.90 -8.13
C THR A 240 22.65 28.48 -9.21
N HIS A 241 21.91 27.37 -9.02
CA HIS A 241 20.97 26.85 -10.00
C HIS A 241 19.54 27.31 -9.70
N ASP A 242 18.80 27.74 -10.70
CA ASP A 242 17.40 28.23 -10.58
C ASP A 242 16.48 27.25 -9.84
N TYR A 243 16.68 25.94 -10.00
CA TYR A 243 15.85 24.94 -9.33
C TYR A 243 16.14 24.88 -7.82
N TYR A 244 17.33 25.30 -7.37
CA TYR A 244 17.68 25.27 -5.95
C TYR A 244 16.75 26.20 -5.16
N ASP A 245 16.68 27.46 -5.54
CA ASP A 245 15.82 28.45 -4.89
C ASP A 245 14.37 28.02 -4.88
N LYS A 246 13.91 27.44 -5.98
CA LYS A 246 12.54 26.99 -6.14
C LYS A 246 12.17 25.83 -5.20
N HIS A 247 13.10 24.91 -4.96
CA HIS A 247 12.81 23.66 -4.24
C HIS A 247 13.43 23.57 -2.86
N PHE A 248 14.56 24.24 -2.61
CA PHE A 248 15.31 24.09 -1.36
C PHE A 248 15.59 25.44 -0.67
N GLY A 249 15.80 26.52 -1.41
CA GLY A 249 16.24 27.80 -0.88
C GLY A 249 15.30 28.41 0.18
N ASN A 250 14.01 28.14 0.10
CA ASN A 250 12.99 28.64 1.02
C ASN A 250 12.61 27.63 2.14
N LEU A 251 13.32 26.52 2.27
CA LEU A 251 13.02 25.51 3.29
C LEU A 251 13.66 25.78 4.65
N PRO A 252 14.92 26.27 4.76
CA PRO A 252 15.61 26.39 6.03
C PRO A 252 14.81 27.21 7.05
N GLY A 253 14.63 26.66 8.25
CA GLY A 253 13.90 27.30 9.36
C GLY A 253 12.37 27.29 9.22
N ARG A 254 11.82 26.92 8.07
CA ARG A 254 10.38 26.78 7.90
C ARG A 254 9.90 25.54 8.64
N LYS A 255 8.79 25.66 9.38
CA LYS A 255 8.17 24.53 10.07
C LYS A 255 7.33 23.68 9.14
N ILE A 256 7.34 22.36 9.35
CA ILE A 256 6.44 21.46 8.66
C ILE A 256 5.00 21.64 9.16
N THR A 257 4.03 21.29 8.32
CA THR A 257 2.64 21.12 8.76
C THR A 257 2.55 19.84 9.60
N LEU A 258 2.12 19.97 10.85
CA LEU A 258 1.97 18.84 11.74
C LEU A 258 0.68 18.07 11.43
N PRO A 259 0.66 16.75 11.67
CA PRO A 259 -0.50 15.93 11.42
C PRO A 259 -1.61 16.16 12.45
N ILE A 260 -2.79 15.55 12.21
CA ILE A 260 -4.00 15.70 13.02
C ILE A 260 -3.77 15.16 14.44
N GLU A 261 -3.21 13.95 14.57
CA GLU A 261 -3.07 13.27 15.86
C GLU A 261 -1.62 12.92 16.21
N HIS A 262 -1.06 11.91 15.58
CA HIS A 262 0.25 11.35 15.91
C HIS A 262 1.37 12.18 15.30
N LYS A 263 1.88 13.18 16.06
CA LYS A 263 3.00 14.02 15.62
C LYS A 263 4.28 13.20 15.51
N PRO A 264 5.20 13.56 14.58
CA PRO A 264 6.54 12.98 14.53
C PRO A 264 7.20 12.99 15.90
N ASP A 265 7.70 11.84 16.32
CA ASP A 265 8.36 11.70 17.61
C ASP A 265 9.71 12.43 17.59
N LYS A 266 10.02 13.16 18.65
CA LYS A 266 11.23 13.99 18.73
C LYS A 266 12.50 13.14 18.80
N ASP A 267 12.46 11.99 19.45
CA ASP A 267 13.58 11.07 19.52
C ASP A 267 13.85 10.42 18.16
N PHE A 268 12.79 10.13 17.39
CA PHE A 268 12.95 9.63 16.02
C PHE A 268 13.53 10.69 15.08
N LEU A 269 13.10 11.94 15.23
CA LEU A 269 13.69 13.06 14.48
C LEU A 269 15.16 13.29 14.86
N ALA A 270 15.50 13.18 16.14
CA ALA A 270 16.89 13.23 16.60
C ALA A 270 17.72 12.08 16.00
N TYR A 271 17.14 10.86 15.98
CA TYR A 271 17.79 9.72 15.32
C TYR A 271 18.06 10.00 13.85
N HIS A 272 17.08 10.53 13.10
CA HIS A 272 17.27 10.85 11.68
C HIS A 272 18.37 11.90 11.49
N ARG A 273 18.39 12.96 12.31
CA ARG A 273 19.44 13.98 12.29
C ARG A 273 20.83 13.38 12.52
N ASP A 274 20.96 12.46 13.46
CA ASP A 274 22.25 11.95 13.92
C ASP A 274 22.78 10.77 13.07
N HIS A 275 21.92 10.05 12.36
CA HIS A 275 22.28 8.82 11.64
C HIS A 275 22.01 8.84 10.13
N VAL A 276 21.10 9.69 9.67
CA VAL A 276 20.70 9.76 8.25
C VAL A 276 21.13 11.07 7.61
N PHE A 277 20.96 12.18 8.31
CA PHE A 277 21.25 13.52 7.79
C PHE A 277 22.73 13.71 7.47
N VAL A 278 23.06 14.25 6.28
CA VAL A 278 24.42 14.38 5.76
C VAL A 278 24.93 15.80 5.95
N GLY A 279 25.78 16.00 6.97
CA GLY A 279 26.53 17.23 7.19
C GLY A 279 25.68 18.43 7.64
N ILE A 280 26.22 19.16 8.58
CA ILE A 280 25.81 20.52 9.00
C ILE A 280 26.76 21.52 8.41
#